data_e6e2204c3cdca365f3179f6b570337db
#
_entry.id   e6e2204c3cdca365f3179f6b570337db
#
_cell.length_a   1.000
_cell.length_b   1.000
_cell.length_c   1.000
_cell.angle_alpha   90.00
_cell.angle_beta   90.00
_cell.angle_gamma   90.00
#
_symmetry.space_group_name_H-M   'P 1'
#
loop_
_entity.id
_entity.type
_entity.pdbx_description
1 polymer ?
#
loop_
_entity_poly.entity_id
_entity_poly.type
_entity_poly.pdbx_seq_one_letter_code
_entity_poly.pdbx_strand_id
1 'polypeptide(L)'
;MPNKGREMLKTDYVFQATEEPRELVRLQMLERIFDAGTQRRMLATGLTTGWHCLEVGAGAGSIVRWLEQRVGPSGKVVALDTNPRFLRGSSSSTIEIMQGDICDMELPLATFDLVHARYVMIHIAEYRKAFERMLRCVKPGGWVVIEEPDFQAARAVTGPEESRLSFGRVTDAIERMFTSLGMDYALGAQLPALFQEYDLSHLTVEHEGHLSAGGGMVAQLMKLSAEQLRDKYVATGKVTEADIEQYCRLADDPDAWAIYYATVAVTGWWQPQCSGPA
;
A
#
# COMPACT_ATOMS: atom_id res chain seq x y z
N MET A 1 -33.38 -7.63 27.31
CA MET A 1 -32.70 -6.52 26.60
C MET A 1 -31.76 -7.14 25.57
N PRO A 2 -32.00 -7.07 24.25
CA PRO A 2 -31.13 -7.70 23.27
C PRO A 2 -29.84 -6.89 23.16
N ASN A 3 -28.73 -7.59 23.27
CA ASN A 3 -27.35 -7.14 23.07
C ASN A 3 -27.24 -6.66 21.61
N LYS A 4 -27.17 -5.34 21.40
CA LYS A 4 -26.83 -4.78 20.11
C LYS A 4 -25.40 -5.16 19.80
N GLY A 5 -25.24 -6.21 18.97
CA GLY A 5 -23.97 -6.56 18.37
C GLY A 5 -23.34 -5.30 17.78
N ARG A 6 -22.12 -5.03 18.20
CA ARG A 6 -21.21 -4.07 17.57
C ARG A 6 -21.05 -4.56 16.14
N GLU A 7 -21.75 -3.96 15.18
CA GLU A 7 -21.36 -4.02 13.78
C GLU A 7 -19.91 -3.54 13.74
N MET A 8 -18.99 -4.46 13.47
CA MET A 8 -17.61 -4.08 13.18
C MET A 8 -17.70 -3.15 11.97
N LEU A 9 -17.36 -1.89 12.19
CA LEU A 9 -17.25 -0.91 11.12
C LEU A 9 -16.27 -1.50 10.10
N LYS A 10 -16.75 -1.77 8.88
CA LYS A 10 -15.87 -1.97 7.73
C LYS A 10 -14.95 -0.77 7.72
N THR A 11 -13.65 -1.01 7.91
CA THR A 11 -12.65 0.06 7.88
C THR A 11 -12.59 0.58 6.45
N ASP A 12 -13.20 1.73 6.23
CA ASP A 12 -13.22 2.35 4.93
C ASP A 12 -11.81 2.84 4.57
N TYR A 13 -11.39 2.58 3.34
CA TYR A 13 -10.18 3.15 2.75
C TYR A 13 -10.11 4.66 3.04
N VAL A 14 -9.00 5.15 3.61
CA VAL A 14 -8.94 6.52 4.15
C VAL A 14 -9.20 7.61 3.10
N PHE A 15 -8.98 7.31 1.80
CA PHE A 15 -9.24 8.22 0.68
C PHE A 15 -10.57 7.94 -0.05
N GLN A 16 -11.45 7.08 0.48
CA GLN A 16 -12.69 6.66 -0.21
C GLN A 16 -13.61 7.83 -0.53
N ALA A 17 -13.68 8.85 0.33
CA ALA A 17 -14.51 10.04 0.14
C ALA A 17 -13.88 11.10 -0.77
N THR A 18 -12.69 10.85 -1.31
CA THR A 18 -11.96 11.81 -2.14
C THR A 18 -12.59 11.91 -3.53
N GLU A 19 -12.66 13.12 -4.10
CA GLU A 19 -13.11 13.34 -5.46
C GLU A 19 -12.29 12.54 -6.48
N GLU A 20 -12.96 11.88 -7.43
CA GLU A 20 -12.33 11.00 -8.42
C GLU A 20 -11.10 11.60 -9.12
N PRO A 21 -11.13 12.84 -9.63
CA PRO A 21 -9.97 13.38 -10.35
C PRO A 21 -8.73 13.53 -9.46
N ARG A 22 -8.92 13.95 -8.20
CA ARG A 22 -7.81 14.14 -7.25
C ARG A 22 -7.20 12.81 -6.82
N GLU A 23 -8.04 11.80 -6.57
CA GLU A 23 -7.58 10.47 -6.21
C GLU A 23 -6.82 9.80 -7.36
N LEU A 24 -7.29 9.92 -8.60
CA LEU A 24 -6.58 9.41 -9.76
C LEU A 24 -5.19 10.06 -9.90
N VAL A 25 -5.08 11.38 -9.71
CA VAL A 25 -3.79 12.08 -9.74
C VAL A 25 -2.86 11.54 -8.66
N ARG A 26 -3.36 11.34 -7.44
CA ARG A 26 -2.58 10.79 -6.32
C ARG A 26 -2.07 9.38 -6.63
N LEU A 27 -2.93 8.49 -7.13
CA LEU A 27 -2.56 7.13 -7.53
C LEU A 27 -1.53 7.13 -8.67
N GLN A 28 -1.69 8.00 -9.68
CA GLN A 28 -0.72 8.12 -10.76
C GLN A 28 0.64 8.67 -10.29
N MET A 29 0.67 9.50 -9.24
CA MET A 29 1.92 9.92 -8.63
C MET A 29 2.61 8.75 -7.92
N LEU A 30 1.87 7.92 -7.18
CA LEU A 30 2.39 6.69 -6.59
C LEU A 30 2.99 5.76 -7.66
N GLU A 31 2.27 5.55 -8.76
CA GLU A 31 2.76 4.76 -9.90
C GLU A 31 4.11 5.29 -10.40
N ARG A 32 4.21 6.60 -10.68
CA ARG A 32 5.45 7.20 -11.20
C ARG A 32 6.64 7.10 -10.24
N ILE A 33 6.39 7.14 -8.93
CA ILE A 33 7.45 7.09 -7.92
C ILE A 33 7.93 5.65 -7.72
N PHE A 34 7.01 4.68 -7.63
CA PHE A 34 7.31 3.36 -7.09
C PHE A 34 7.33 2.22 -8.11
N ASP A 35 6.71 2.37 -9.29
CA ASP A 35 6.57 1.27 -10.25
C ASP A 35 7.90 0.64 -10.65
N ALA A 36 8.94 1.44 -10.87
CA ALA A 36 10.25 0.90 -11.26
C ALA A 36 10.85 -0.01 -10.17
N GLY A 37 10.69 0.35 -8.90
CA GLY A 37 11.10 -0.47 -7.75
C GLY A 37 10.29 -1.76 -7.67
N THR A 38 8.95 -1.65 -7.73
CA THR A 38 8.03 -2.79 -7.73
C THR A 38 8.34 -3.78 -8.86
N GLN A 39 8.51 -3.27 -10.08
CA GLN A 39 8.85 -4.09 -11.25
C GLN A 39 10.19 -4.82 -11.08
N ARG A 40 11.21 -4.15 -10.54
CA ARG A 40 12.52 -4.76 -10.25
C ARG A 40 12.37 -5.93 -9.26
N ARG A 41 11.62 -5.75 -8.18
CA ARG A 41 11.37 -6.79 -7.15
C ARG A 41 10.64 -7.99 -7.73
N MET A 42 9.59 -7.75 -8.51
CA MET A 42 8.85 -8.82 -9.16
C MET A 42 9.72 -9.58 -10.19
N LEU A 43 10.54 -8.90 -10.96
CA LEU A 43 11.47 -9.56 -11.89
C LEU A 43 12.50 -10.42 -11.16
N ALA A 44 12.94 -10.02 -9.97
CA ALA A 44 13.88 -10.80 -9.16
C ALA A 44 13.28 -12.13 -8.67
N THR A 45 11.95 -12.30 -8.66
CA THR A 45 11.29 -13.57 -8.36
C THR A 45 11.37 -14.60 -9.50
N GLY A 46 11.81 -14.18 -10.68
CA GLY A 46 11.80 -15.02 -11.90
C GLY A 46 10.51 -14.90 -12.70
N LEU A 47 9.70 -13.86 -12.46
CA LEU A 47 8.46 -13.59 -13.19
C LEU A 47 8.65 -13.72 -14.71
N THR A 48 7.86 -14.60 -15.32
CA THR A 48 7.97 -14.93 -16.74
C THR A 48 6.61 -15.21 -17.40
N THR A 49 6.65 -15.41 -18.70
CA THR A 49 5.46 -15.77 -19.52
C THR A 49 4.75 -17.02 -18.97
N GLY A 50 3.42 -16.98 -18.96
CA GLY A 50 2.57 -18.08 -18.49
C GLY A 50 2.23 -18.02 -17.00
N TRP A 51 2.86 -17.12 -16.21
CA TRP A 51 2.53 -16.99 -14.80
C TRP A 51 1.12 -16.45 -14.58
N HIS A 52 0.50 -16.91 -13.51
CA HIS A 52 -0.73 -16.37 -12.96
C HIS A 52 -0.39 -15.44 -11.79
N CYS A 53 -0.78 -14.19 -11.88
CA CYS A 53 -0.48 -13.17 -10.89
C CYS A 53 -1.76 -12.60 -10.27
N LEU A 54 -1.73 -12.32 -8.97
CA LEU A 54 -2.77 -11.59 -8.25
C LEU A 54 -2.20 -10.24 -7.82
N GLU A 55 -2.83 -9.17 -8.27
CA GLU A 55 -2.60 -7.80 -7.83
C GLU A 55 -3.71 -7.37 -6.89
N VAL A 56 -3.39 -7.15 -5.61
CA VAL A 56 -4.34 -6.72 -4.58
C VAL A 56 -4.22 -5.22 -4.40
N GLY A 57 -5.37 -4.50 -4.46
CA GLY A 57 -5.41 -3.05 -4.41
C GLY A 57 -4.85 -2.41 -5.68
N ALA A 58 -5.37 -2.85 -6.82
CA ALA A 58 -4.83 -2.53 -8.14
C ALA A 58 -4.81 -1.02 -8.51
N GLY A 59 -5.56 -0.17 -7.79
CA GLY A 59 -5.55 1.28 -7.90
C GLY A 59 -5.82 1.79 -9.33
N ALA A 60 -4.89 2.57 -9.92
CA ALA A 60 -5.01 3.06 -11.30
C ALA A 60 -4.45 2.07 -12.35
N GLY A 61 -3.92 0.92 -11.93
CA GLY A 61 -3.68 -0.26 -12.77
C GLY A 61 -2.36 -0.29 -13.53
N SER A 62 -1.36 0.51 -13.18
CA SER A 62 -0.05 0.47 -13.86
C SER A 62 0.62 -0.90 -13.76
N ILE A 63 0.64 -1.49 -12.55
CA ILE A 63 1.22 -2.81 -12.31
C ILE A 63 0.43 -3.90 -13.02
N VAL A 64 -0.90 -3.83 -13.03
CA VAL A 64 -1.76 -4.79 -13.77
C VAL A 64 -1.40 -4.83 -15.26
N ARG A 65 -1.32 -3.66 -15.90
CA ARG A 65 -0.94 -3.54 -17.32
C ARG A 65 0.48 -4.00 -17.59
N TRP A 66 1.40 -3.72 -16.66
CA TRP A 66 2.77 -4.19 -16.79
C TRP A 66 2.88 -5.71 -16.61
N LEU A 67 2.17 -6.30 -15.65
CA LEU A 67 2.08 -7.75 -15.45
C LEU A 67 1.52 -8.45 -16.69
N GLU A 68 0.44 -7.91 -17.30
CA GLU A 68 -0.12 -8.45 -18.54
C GLU A 68 0.94 -8.62 -19.63
N GLN A 69 1.77 -7.57 -19.83
CA GLN A 69 2.83 -7.62 -20.82
C GLN A 69 3.90 -8.68 -20.52
N ARG A 70 4.16 -8.93 -19.21
CA ARG A 70 5.18 -9.88 -18.74
C ARG A 70 4.73 -11.32 -18.82
N VAL A 71 3.48 -11.59 -18.37
CA VAL A 71 2.95 -12.95 -18.38
C VAL A 71 2.49 -13.40 -19.78
N GLY A 72 2.22 -12.46 -20.67
CA GLY A 72 1.84 -12.73 -22.04
C GLY A 72 0.49 -13.46 -22.18
N PRO A 73 0.13 -13.91 -23.40
CA PRO A 73 -1.21 -14.44 -23.69
C PRO A 73 -1.50 -15.80 -23.04
N SER A 74 -0.49 -16.52 -22.56
CA SER A 74 -0.64 -17.79 -21.81
C SER A 74 -0.72 -17.62 -20.31
N GLY A 75 -0.48 -16.40 -19.80
CA GLY A 75 -0.59 -16.06 -18.40
C GLY A 75 -1.94 -15.47 -18.03
N LYS A 76 -2.08 -15.13 -16.75
CA LYS A 76 -3.29 -14.52 -16.20
C LYS A 76 -2.92 -13.47 -15.15
N VAL A 77 -3.62 -12.35 -15.15
CA VAL A 77 -3.53 -11.33 -14.10
C VAL A 77 -4.92 -11.12 -13.52
N VAL A 78 -5.08 -11.36 -12.24
CA VAL A 78 -6.28 -11.01 -11.50
C VAL A 78 -6.00 -9.71 -10.75
N ALA A 79 -6.79 -8.68 -11.02
CA ALA A 79 -6.73 -7.38 -10.37
C ALA A 79 -7.89 -7.27 -9.37
N LEU A 80 -7.61 -7.38 -8.08
CA LEU A 80 -8.59 -7.24 -7.00
C LEU A 80 -8.52 -5.83 -6.43
N ASP A 81 -9.66 -5.14 -6.37
CA ASP A 81 -9.78 -3.83 -5.73
C ASP A 81 -11.17 -3.66 -5.13
N THR A 82 -11.28 -2.97 -4.01
CA THR A 82 -12.58 -2.65 -3.40
C THR A 82 -13.40 -1.68 -4.27
N ASN A 83 -12.70 -0.86 -5.06
CA ASN A 83 -13.31 0.11 -5.97
C ASN A 83 -12.53 0.22 -7.30
N PRO A 84 -12.72 -0.70 -8.23
CA PRO A 84 -11.94 -0.78 -9.47
C PRO A 84 -12.34 0.25 -10.53
N ARG A 85 -12.85 1.42 -10.12
CA ARG A 85 -13.36 2.47 -11.02
C ARG A 85 -12.34 2.95 -12.06
N PHE A 86 -11.05 2.94 -11.71
CA PHE A 86 -9.97 3.37 -12.61
C PHE A 86 -9.46 2.25 -13.53
N LEU A 87 -9.94 1.02 -13.35
CA LEU A 87 -9.60 -0.13 -14.19
C LEU A 87 -10.64 -0.38 -15.29
N ARG A 88 -11.68 0.45 -15.40
CA ARG A 88 -12.74 0.28 -16.41
C ARG A 88 -12.14 0.25 -17.81
N GLY A 89 -12.47 -0.80 -18.57
CA GLY A 89 -11.95 -1.01 -19.92
C GLY A 89 -10.56 -1.66 -20.00
N SER A 90 -9.94 -2.02 -18.86
CA SER A 90 -8.67 -2.73 -18.82
C SER A 90 -8.80 -4.25 -18.86
N SER A 91 -10.01 -4.82 -18.83
CA SER A 91 -10.21 -6.26 -18.97
C SER A 91 -9.80 -6.76 -20.36
N SER A 92 -9.11 -7.89 -20.39
CA SER A 92 -8.68 -8.55 -21.62
C SER A 92 -8.80 -10.07 -21.45
N SER A 93 -8.33 -10.85 -22.41
CA SER A 93 -8.22 -12.30 -22.25
C SER A 93 -7.25 -12.69 -21.13
N THR A 94 -6.28 -11.84 -20.83
CA THR A 94 -5.25 -12.04 -19.79
C THR A 94 -5.60 -11.37 -18.46
N ILE A 95 -6.30 -10.21 -18.47
CA ILE A 95 -6.67 -9.46 -17.27
C ILE A 95 -8.13 -9.76 -16.88
N GLU A 96 -8.31 -10.15 -15.63
CA GLU A 96 -9.59 -10.25 -14.95
C GLU A 96 -9.65 -9.22 -13.81
N ILE A 97 -10.70 -8.39 -13.80
CA ILE A 97 -10.93 -7.39 -12.76
C ILE A 97 -12.00 -7.92 -11.82
N MET A 98 -11.67 -7.98 -10.52
CA MET A 98 -12.56 -8.40 -9.47
C MET A 98 -12.78 -7.24 -8.49
N GLN A 99 -14.03 -6.94 -8.21
CA GLN A 99 -14.38 -5.98 -7.14
C GLN A 99 -14.63 -6.72 -5.85
N GLY A 100 -13.83 -6.44 -4.82
CA GLY A 100 -14.00 -7.05 -3.50
C GLY A 100 -12.90 -6.67 -2.52
N ASP A 101 -13.13 -7.04 -1.26
CA ASP A 101 -12.18 -6.93 -0.17
C ASP A 101 -11.40 -8.23 -0.04
N ILE A 102 -10.07 -8.14 0.01
CA ILE A 102 -9.19 -9.30 0.19
C ILE A 102 -9.54 -10.08 1.47
N CYS A 103 -10.03 -9.41 2.49
CA CYS A 103 -10.43 -10.05 3.75
C CYS A 103 -11.65 -10.95 3.63
N ASP A 104 -12.54 -10.70 2.65
CA ASP A 104 -13.83 -11.39 2.54
C ASP A 104 -14.02 -12.10 1.20
N MET A 105 -13.30 -11.67 0.14
CA MET A 105 -13.45 -12.23 -1.21
C MET A 105 -13.01 -13.69 -1.27
N GLU A 106 -13.83 -14.53 -1.88
CA GLU A 106 -13.42 -15.89 -2.23
C GLU A 106 -12.53 -15.86 -3.47
N LEU A 107 -11.28 -16.26 -3.29
CA LEU A 107 -10.27 -16.37 -4.34
C LEU A 107 -9.83 -17.82 -4.49
N PRO A 108 -9.41 -18.24 -5.68
CA PRO A 108 -8.95 -19.60 -5.91
C PRO A 108 -7.67 -19.87 -5.10
N LEU A 109 -7.66 -21.02 -4.42
CA LEU A 109 -6.54 -21.45 -3.59
C LEU A 109 -5.39 -21.98 -4.44
N ALA A 110 -4.14 -21.77 -4.00
CA ALA A 110 -2.93 -22.31 -4.60
C ALA A 110 -2.89 -22.13 -6.14
N THR A 111 -3.26 -20.94 -6.61
CA THR A 111 -3.45 -20.66 -8.04
C THR A 111 -2.42 -19.70 -8.62
N PHE A 112 -1.90 -18.78 -7.81
CA PHE A 112 -1.03 -17.72 -8.31
C PHE A 112 0.45 -18.05 -8.10
N ASP A 113 1.24 -17.81 -9.14
CA ASP A 113 2.69 -17.90 -9.08
C ASP A 113 3.29 -16.70 -8.34
N LEU A 114 2.60 -15.54 -8.39
CA LEU A 114 2.96 -14.30 -7.72
C LEU A 114 1.72 -13.62 -7.16
N VAL A 115 1.80 -13.19 -5.89
CA VAL A 115 0.80 -12.31 -5.26
C VAL A 115 1.51 -11.02 -4.83
N HIS A 116 0.93 -9.89 -5.22
CA HIS A 116 1.47 -8.58 -4.91
C HIS A 116 0.43 -7.67 -4.27
N ALA A 117 0.90 -6.82 -3.35
CA ALA A 117 0.13 -5.69 -2.82
C ALA A 117 1.09 -4.53 -2.49
N ARG A 118 0.71 -3.30 -2.85
CA ARG A 118 1.46 -2.08 -2.53
C ARG A 118 0.53 -1.02 -1.94
N TYR A 119 0.84 -0.60 -0.69
CA TYR A 119 0.07 0.41 0.07
C TYR A 119 -1.41 0.04 0.23
N VAL A 120 -1.66 -1.22 0.52
CA VAL A 120 -3.00 -1.79 0.71
C VAL A 120 -3.23 -2.19 2.15
N MET A 121 -2.34 -2.99 2.71
CA MET A 121 -2.54 -3.59 4.04
C MET A 121 -2.52 -2.53 5.15
N ILE A 122 -1.83 -1.40 4.94
CA ILE A 122 -1.86 -0.25 5.86
C ILE A 122 -3.29 0.30 6.07
N HIS A 123 -4.19 0.08 5.12
CA HIS A 123 -5.59 0.51 5.20
C HIS A 123 -6.52 -0.57 5.77
N ILE A 124 -5.97 -1.69 6.25
CA ILE A 124 -6.72 -2.84 6.73
C ILE A 124 -6.38 -3.09 8.21
N ALA A 125 -7.33 -2.89 9.12
CA ALA A 125 -7.12 -3.16 10.54
C ALA A 125 -6.79 -4.64 10.80
N GLU A 126 -7.42 -5.56 10.04
CA GLU A 126 -7.16 -7.00 10.10
C GLU A 126 -6.09 -7.41 9.05
N TYR A 127 -4.99 -6.66 8.91
CA TYR A 127 -3.97 -6.90 7.88
C TYR A 127 -3.40 -8.33 7.92
N ARG A 128 -3.34 -8.98 9.08
CA ARG A 128 -2.92 -10.39 9.21
C ARG A 128 -3.88 -11.33 8.48
N LYS A 129 -5.18 -11.11 8.61
CA LYS A 129 -6.21 -11.86 7.86
C LYS A 129 -6.06 -11.65 6.36
N ALA A 130 -5.81 -10.41 5.92
CA ALA A 130 -5.54 -10.12 4.52
C ALA A 130 -4.32 -10.87 4.01
N PHE A 131 -3.21 -10.86 4.77
CA PHE A 131 -1.98 -11.57 4.43
C PHE A 131 -2.20 -13.09 4.35
N GLU A 132 -2.87 -13.71 5.34
CA GLU A 132 -3.21 -15.14 5.32
C GLU A 132 -4.03 -15.52 4.06
N ARG A 133 -4.99 -14.69 3.70
CA ARG A 133 -5.80 -14.92 2.50
C ARG A 133 -4.97 -14.82 1.23
N MET A 134 -4.06 -13.86 1.14
CA MET A 134 -3.09 -13.78 0.04
C MET A 134 -2.22 -15.04 -0.04
N LEU A 135 -1.66 -15.51 1.10
CA LEU A 135 -0.84 -16.72 1.13
C LEU A 135 -1.59 -17.96 0.65
N ARG A 136 -2.87 -18.11 1.03
CA ARG A 136 -3.69 -19.24 0.59
C ARG A 136 -3.90 -19.28 -0.92
N CYS A 137 -3.78 -18.15 -1.59
CA CYS A 137 -3.92 -18.05 -3.05
C CYS A 137 -2.62 -18.38 -3.79
N VAL A 138 -1.46 -18.29 -3.10
CA VAL A 138 -0.14 -18.59 -3.68
C VAL A 138 0.03 -20.09 -3.86
N LYS A 139 0.56 -20.52 -5.01
CA LYS A 139 0.99 -21.89 -5.23
C LYS A 139 2.14 -22.27 -4.30
N PRO A 140 2.27 -23.55 -3.89
CA PRO A 140 3.54 -24.03 -3.36
C PRO A 140 4.69 -23.70 -4.33
N GLY A 141 5.75 -23.01 -3.84
CA GLY A 141 6.82 -22.53 -4.69
C GLY A 141 6.56 -21.18 -5.37
N GLY A 142 5.44 -20.53 -5.09
CA GLY A 142 5.15 -19.19 -5.57
C GLY A 142 5.72 -18.08 -4.68
N TRP A 143 5.52 -16.85 -5.08
CA TRP A 143 6.11 -15.66 -4.45
C TRP A 143 5.06 -14.69 -3.91
N VAL A 144 5.42 -14.02 -2.85
CA VAL A 144 4.67 -12.88 -2.28
C VAL A 144 5.58 -11.67 -2.27
N VAL A 145 5.06 -10.55 -2.76
CA VAL A 145 5.74 -9.24 -2.74
C VAL A 145 4.79 -8.23 -2.11
N ILE A 146 5.17 -7.69 -0.95
CA ILE A 146 4.38 -6.68 -0.23
C ILE A 146 5.22 -5.43 -0.03
N GLU A 147 4.63 -4.28 -0.30
CA GLU A 147 5.25 -2.97 -0.18
C GLU A 147 4.34 -2.06 0.66
N GLU A 148 4.79 -1.67 1.85
CA GLU A 148 3.99 -0.83 2.75
C GLU A 148 4.79 0.35 3.30
N PRO A 149 4.13 1.46 3.64
CA PRO A 149 4.80 2.61 4.21
C PRO A 149 5.13 2.36 5.69
N ASP A 150 6.22 2.95 6.11
CA ASP A 150 6.59 3.17 7.50
C ASP A 150 6.63 4.67 7.78
N PHE A 151 5.58 5.19 8.41
CA PHE A 151 5.50 6.60 8.76
C PHE A 151 6.34 6.97 9.99
N GLN A 152 6.90 6.01 10.76
CA GLN A 152 7.84 6.31 11.85
C GLN A 152 9.14 6.92 11.32
N ALA A 153 9.49 6.68 10.08
CA ALA A 153 10.66 7.28 9.43
C ALA A 153 10.48 8.78 9.13
N ALA A 154 9.25 9.32 9.25
CA ALA A 154 8.92 10.67 8.84
C ALA A 154 9.64 11.73 9.71
N ARG A 155 10.33 12.67 9.03
CA ARG A 155 10.96 13.82 9.69
C ARG A 155 11.27 14.94 8.71
N ALA A 156 11.06 16.17 9.11
CA ALA A 156 11.62 17.32 8.42
C ALA A 156 13.12 17.46 8.77
N VAL A 157 13.97 17.63 7.75
CA VAL A 157 15.43 17.73 7.93
C VAL A 157 15.88 19.20 7.91
N THR A 158 15.42 19.98 6.92
CA THR A 158 15.68 21.42 6.81
C THR A 158 14.39 22.17 6.53
N GLY A 159 14.47 23.51 6.52
CA GLY A 159 13.36 24.41 6.26
C GLY A 159 13.02 25.31 7.46
N PRO A 160 12.06 26.24 7.33
CA PRO A 160 11.64 27.13 8.39
C PRO A 160 11.20 26.36 9.65
N GLU A 161 11.56 26.85 10.84
CA GLU A 161 11.28 26.17 12.11
C GLU A 161 9.80 25.90 12.31
N GLU A 162 8.93 26.86 12.03
CA GLU A 162 7.48 26.72 12.14
C GLU A 162 6.96 25.59 11.24
N SER A 163 7.42 25.52 9.99
CA SER A 163 7.01 24.45 9.05
C SER A 163 7.51 23.09 9.48
N ARG A 164 8.73 22.99 10.07
CA ARG A 164 9.25 21.73 10.62
C ARG A 164 8.46 21.26 11.85
N LEU A 165 8.06 22.19 12.73
CA LEU A 165 7.21 21.86 13.86
C LEU A 165 5.83 21.38 13.42
N SER A 166 5.24 22.06 12.44
CA SER A 166 3.96 21.65 11.86
C SER A 166 4.06 20.30 11.13
N PHE A 167 5.19 20.01 10.47
CA PHE A 167 5.46 18.69 9.90
C PHE A 167 5.37 17.59 10.97
N GLY A 168 5.98 17.77 12.12
CA GLY A 168 5.90 16.82 13.23
C GLY A 168 4.46 16.61 13.71
N ARG A 169 3.68 17.70 13.88
CA ARG A 169 2.27 17.60 14.28
C ARG A 169 1.41 16.87 13.24
N VAL A 170 1.67 17.09 11.92
CA VAL A 170 0.97 16.34 10.87
C VAL A 170 1.34 14.86 10.94
N THR A 171 2.60 14.51 11.23
CA THR A 171 3.00 13.11 11.44
C THR A 171 2.26 12.48 12.64
N ASP A 172 2.13 13.22 13.76
CA ASP A 172 1.34 12.78 14.93
C ASP A 172 -0.16 12.60 14.57
N ALA A 173 -0.68 13.45 13.68
CA ALA A 173 -2.06 13.33 13.21
C ALA A 173 -2.24 12.10 12.32
N ILE A 174 -1.29 11.77 11.44
CA ILE A 174 -1.27 10.55 10.64
C ILE A 174 -1.30 9.33 11.58
N GLU A 175 -0.39 9.25 12.53
CA GLU A 175 -0.37 8.17 13.53
C GLU A 175 -1.70 8.05 14.26
N ARG A 176 -2.23 9.15 14.77
CA ARG A 176 -3.49 9.17 15.51
C ARG A 176 -4.67 8.74 14.64
N MET A 177 -4.71 9.15 13.39
CA MET A 177 -5.76 8.76 12.44
C MET A 177 -5.75 7.24 12.21
N PHE A 178 -4.60 6.68 11.81
CA PHE A 178 -4.48 5.25 11.54
C PHE A 178 -4.78 4.40 12.79
N THR A 179 -4.17 4.72 13.93
CA THR A 179 -4.36 3.98 15.18
C THR A 179 -5.79 4.04 15.69
N SER A 180 -6.50 5.18 15.50
CA SER A 180 -7.91 5.29 15.88
C SER A 180 -8.84 4.40 15.05
N LEU A 181 -8.40 3.99 13.85
CA LEU A 181 -9.10 3.06 12.96
C LEU A 181 -8.63 1.60 13.18
N GLY A 182 -7.74 1.34 14.15
CA GLY A 182 -7.16 0.03 14.39
C GLY A 182 -6.10 -0.39 13.38
N MET A 183 -5.60 0.54 12.56
CA MET A 183 -4.58 0.33 11.54
C MET A 183 -3.19 0.61 12.09
N ASP A 184 -2.17 -0.05 11.54
CA ASP A 184 -0.77 0.15 11.92
C ASP A 184 -0.09 1.13 10.95
N TYR A 185 0.18 2.36 11.40
CA TYR A 185 0.82 3.41 10.60
C TYR A 185 2.30 3.14 10.26
N ALA A 186 2.89 2.14 10.90
CA ALA A 186 4.26 1.69 10.68
C ALA A 186 4.31 0.24 10.14
N LEU A 187 3.24 -0.21 9.47
CA LEU A 187 3.10 -1.58 9.01
C LEU A 187 4.29 -2.05 8.17
N GLY A 188 4.89 -1.16 7.37
CA GLY A 188 6.09 -1.49 6.60
C GLY A 188 7.19 -2.10 7.46
N ALA A 189 7.47 -1.53 8.63
CA ALA A 189 8.49 -2.05 9.55
C ALA A 189 8.14 -3.42 10.14
N GLN A 190 6.87 -3.82 10.15
CA GLN A 190 6.41 -5.11 10.67
C GLN A 190 6.46 -6.23 9.61
N LEU A 191 6.54 -5.91 8.32
CA LEU A 191 6.48 -6.90 7.24
C LEU A 191 7.54 -8.00 7.36
N PRO A 192 8.83 -7.73 7.68
CA PRO A 192 9.83 -8.81 7.80
C PRO A 192 9.45 -9.84 8.87
N ALA A 193 8.97 -9.37 10.02
CA ALA A 193 8.53 -10.25 11.10
C ALA A 193 7.26 -11.04 10.70
N LEU A 194 6.32 -10.39 10.01
CA LEU A 194 5.12 -11.04 9.48
C LEU A 194 5.49 -12.18 8.52
N PHE A 195 6.40 -11.96 7.58
CA PHE A 195 6.84 -12.99 6.64
C PHE A 195 7.53 -14.16 7.34
N GLN A 196 8.33 -13.88 8.39
CA GLN A 196 8.98 -14.92 9.19
C GLN A 196 7.98 -15.74 10.00
N GLU A 197 6.96 -15.10 10.57
CA GLU A 197 5.90 -15.76 11.35
C GLU A 197 5.12 -16.81 10.52
N TYR A 198 5.00 -16.56 9.21
CA TYR A 198 4.35 -17.51 8.28
C TYR A 198 5.35 -18.40 7.53
N ASP A 199 6.59 -18.54 8.01
CA ASP A 199 7.62 -19.43 7.48
C ASP A 199 7.95 -19.21 5.99
N LEU A 200 7.79 -17.98 5.45
CA LEU A 200 8.28 -17.68 4.12
C LEU A 200 9.81 -17.71 4.10
N SER A 201 10.36 -18.25 3.03
CA SER A 201 11.80 -18.37 2.82
C SER A 201 12.31 -17.45 1.70
N HIS A 202 13.63 -17.41 1.48
CA HIS A 202 14.27 -16.55 0.48
C HIS A 202 13.86 -15.07 0.61
N LEU A 203 13.79 -14.60 1.86
CA LEU A 203 13.34 -13.23 2.14
C LEU A 203 14.34 -12.21 1.60
N THR A 204 13.81 -11.23 0.88
CA THR A 204 14.53 -10.00 0.56
C THR A 204 13.76 -8.84 1.18
N VAL A 205 14.47 -7.99 1.92
CA VAL A 205 13.90 -6.80 2.57
C VAL A 205 14.61 -5.58 2.03
N GLU A 206 13.85 -4.65 1.47
CA GLU A 206 14.34 -3.35 1.04
C GLU A 206 13.64 -2.27 1.87
N HIS A 207 14.41 -1.29 2.36
CA HIS A 207 13.90 -0.13 3.08
C HIS A 207 14.34 1.13 2.33
N GLU A 208 13.40 1.83 1.73
CA GLU A 208 13.66 3.01 0.90
C GLU A 208 13.08 4.26 1.58
N GLY A 209 13.92 5.04 2.26
CA GLY A 209 13.57 6.36 2.79
C GLY A 209 13.96 7.43 1.76
N HIS A 210 12.97 8.05 1.12
CA HIS A 210 13.22 9.10 0.14
C HIS A 210 13.43 10.45 0.84
N LEU A 211 14.69 10.91 0.91
CA LEU A 211 14.98 12.31 1.27
C LEU A 211 14.57 13.17 0.09
N SER A 212 13.51 13.97 0.27
CA SER A 212 12.90 14.77 -0.81
C SER A 212 13.01 16.25 -0.51
N ALA A 213 13.44 17.03 -1.51
CA ALA A 213 13.26 18.47 -1.49
C ALA A 213 11.79 18.85 -1.72
N GLY A 214 11.37 20.01 -1.26
CA GLY A 214 10.08 20.56 -1.65
C GLY A 214 9.99 20.74 -3.17
N GLY A 215 8.79 20.58 -3.73
CA GLY A 215 8.56 20.46 -5.16
C GLY A 215 8.87 19.09 -5.76
N GLY A 216 9.60 18.21 -5.03
CA GLY A 216 9.87 16.83 -5.46
C GLY A 216 8.61 15.97 -5.44
N MET A 217 8.60 14.87 -6.22
CA MET A 217 7.39 14.06 -6.40
C MET A 217 6.82 13.49 -5.08
N VAL A 218 7.67 13.02 -4.15
CA VAL A 218 7.21 12.49 -2.85
C VAL A 218 6.64 13.62 -1.98
N ALA A 219 7.28 14.80 -1.96
CA ALA A 219 6.78 15.98 -1.26
C ALA A 219 5.39 16.39 -1.78
N GLN A 220 5.23 16.44 -3.11
CA GLN A 220 3.97 16.81 -3.75
C GLN A 220 2.87 15.74 -3.55
N LEU A 221 3.23 14.44 -3.57
CA LEU A 221 2.31 13.35 -3.23
C LEU A 221 1.77 13.51 -1.81
N MET A 222 2.66 13.82 -0.85
CA MET A 222 2.27 13.94 0.55
C MET A 222 1.51 15.25 0.84
N LYS A 223 1.83 16.33 0.13
CA LYS A 223 1.01 17.55 0.13
C LYS A 223 -0.41 17.26 -0.34
N LEU A 224 -0.56 16.61 -1.50
CA LEU A 224 -1.87 16.24 -2.05
C LEU A 224 -2.64 15.35 -1.07
N SER A 225 -1.97 14.38 -0.44
CA SER A 225 -2.58 13.50 0.56
C SER A 225 -3.04 14.29 1.80
N ALA A 226 -2.23 15.23 2.29
CA ALA A 226 -2.59 16.07 3.44
C ALA A 226 -3.77 17.00 3.12
N GLU A 227 -3.84 17.54 1.90
CA GLU A 227 -4.98 18.34 1.45
C GLU A 227 -6.27 17.49 1.36
N GLN A 228 -6.19 16.26 0.87
CA GLN A 228 -7.33 15.35 0.74
C GLN A 228 -7.83 14.83 2.09
N LEU A 229 -6.93 14.64 3.06
CA LEU A 229 -7.24 14.12 4.39
C LEU A 229 -7.33 15.22 5.47
N ARG A 230 -7.33 16.50 5.07
CA ARG A 230 -7.31 17.68 5.94
C ARG A 230 -8.30 17.56 7.11
N ASP A 231 -9.57 17.34 6.81
CA ASP A 231 -10.61 17.24 7.83
C ASP A 231 -10.38 16.06 8.79
N LYS A 232 -9.88 14.94 8.27
CA LYS A 232 -9.56 13.77 9.09
C LYS A 232 -8.37 14.06 10.02
N TYR A 233 -7.35 14.76 9.55
CA TYR A 233 -6.20 15.14 10.36
C TYR A 233 -6.60 16.15 11.43
N VAL A 234 -7.37 17.19 11.10
CA VAL A 234 -7.88 18.17 12.08
C VAL A 234 -8.76 17.48 13.13
N ALA A 235 -9.62 16.55 12.72
CA ALA A 235 -10.48 15.79 13.64
C ALA A 235 -9.69 14.94 14.66
N THR A 236 -8.40 14.65 14.43
CA THR A 236 -7.54 13.99 15.43
C THR A 236 -7.25 14.86 16.65
N GLY A 237 -7.41 16.18 16.54
CA GLY A 237 -7.02 17.16 17.55
C GLY A 237 -5.50 17.37 17.69
N LYS A 238 -4.68 16.79 16.80
CA LYS A 238 -3.23 16.91 16.80
C LYS A 238 -2.73 18.09 15.98
N VAL A 239 -3.53 18.53 15.00
CA VAL A 239 -3.19 19.61 14.08
C VAL A 239 -4.33 20.62 13.94
N THR A 240 -3.96 21.81 13.56
CA THR A 240 -4.85 22.88 13.11
C THR A 240 -4.78 23.01 11.58
N GLU A 241 -5.71 23.76 10.99
CA GLU A 241 -5.66 24.14 9.58
C GLU A 241 -4.32 24.83 9.22
N ALA A 242 -3.85 25.73 10.10
CA ALA A 242 -2.59 26.44 9.91
C ALA A 242 -1.37 25.48 9.90
N ASP A 243 -1.40 24.41 10.69
CA ASP A 243 -0.34 23.39 10.65
C ASP A 243 -0.30 22.66 9.31
N ILE A 244 -1.46 22.32 8.76
CA ILE A 244 -1.55 21.67 7.42
C ILE A 244 -1.06 22.61 6.33
N GLU A 245 -1.38 23.91 6.42
CA GLU A 245 -0.84 24.90 5.49
C GLU A 245 0.67 25.04 5.58
N GLN A 246 1.24 25.02 6.79
CA GLN A 246 2.70 25.06 6.97
C GLN A 246 3.38 23.80 6.44
N TYR A 247 2.77 22.62 6.65
CA TYR A 247 3.23 21.37 6.05
C TYR A 247 3.25 21.42 4.53
N CYS A 248 2.17 21.95 3.92
CA CYS A 248 2.10 22.13 2.48
C CYS A 248 3.14 23.13 1.95
N ARG A 249 3.42 24.24 2.69
CA ARG A 249 4.48 25.18 2.35
C ARG A 249 5.86 24.52 2.37
N LEU A 250 6.15 23.70 3.38
CA LEU A 250 7.40 22.93 3.42
C LEU A 250 7.52 21.99 2.22
N ALA A 251 6.40 21.36 1.82
CA ALA A 251 6.38 20.47 0.65
C ALA A 251 6.55 21.21 -0.69
N ASP A 252 6.36 22.53 -0.73
CA ASP A 252 6.59 23.38 -1.91
C ASP A 252 7.95 24.07 -1.90
N ASP A 253 8.60 24.22 -0.74
CA ASP A 253 9.85 24.97 -0.57
C ASP A 253 11.06 24.15 -1.08
N PRO A 254 11.69 24.54 -2.21
CA PRO A 254 12.80 23.78 -2.79
C PRO A 254 14.05 23.72 -1.90
N ASP A 255 14.17 24.62 -0.92
CA ASP A 255 15.29 24.66 0.03
C ASP A 255 15.01 23.81 1.28
N ALA A 256 13.77 23.36 1.47
CA ALA A 256 13.39 22.46 2.55
C ALA A 256 13.51 20.99 2.14
N TRP A 257 13.99 20.17 3.07
CA TRP A 257 14.17 18.74 2.86
C TRP A 257 13.46 17.94 3.96
N ALA A 258 12.79 16.89 3.57
CA ALA A 258 12.11 15.98 4.51
C ALA A 258 12.14 14.52 4.01
N ILE A 259 12.06 13.60 4.96
CA ILE A 259 11.63 12.22 4.74
C ILE A 259 10.17 12.16 5.18
N TYR A 260 9.27 11.90 4.25
CA TYR A 260 7.83 11.86 4.55
C TYR A 260 7.38 10.52 5.11
N TYR A 261 8.01 9.45 4.67
CA TYR A 261 7.90 8.06 5.14
C TYR A 261 8.99 7.23 4.46
N ALA A 262 9.19 6.02 4.93
CA ALA A 262 9.94 5.01 4.18
C ALA A 262 8.98 3.99 3.56
N THR A 263 9.36 3.42 2.42
CA THR A 263 8.71 2.24 1.87
C THR A 263 9.51 1.02 2.29
N VAL A 264 8.87 0.08 2.95
CA VAL A 264 9.46 -1.24 3.21
C VAL A 264 8.83 -2.24 2.26
N ALA A 265 9.67 -2.89 1.48
CA ALA A 265 9.27 -3.93 0.55
C ALA A 265 9.84 -5.27 1.01
N VAL A 266 9.01 -6.28 1.10
CA VAL A 266 9.43 -7.64 1.42
C VAL A 266 8.98 -8.58 0.32
N THR A 267 9.94 -9.35 -0.18
CA THR A 267 9.70 -10.45 -1.11
C THR A 267 9.98 -11.75 -0.39
N GLY A 268 9.09 -12.72 -0.51
CA GLY A 268 9.24 -14.03 0.13
C GLY A 268 8.72 -15.15 -0.77
N TRP A 269 9.39 -16.29 -0.69
CA TRP A 269 9.01 -17.51 -1.37
C TRP A 269 8.14 -18.38 -0.46
N TRP A 270 6.99 -18.81 -0.94
CA TRP A 270 6.00 -19.58 -0.19
C TRP A 270 6.12 -21.08 -0.47
N GLN A 271 6.40 -21.86 0.56
CA GLN A 271 6.26 -23.30 0.52
C GLN A 271 5.56 -23.76 1.80
N PRO A 272 4.29 -24.13 1.74
CA PRO A 272 3.61 -24.64 2.91
C PRO A 272 4.37 -25.86 3.44
N GLN A 273 4.62 -25.87 4.74
CA GLN A 273 5.22 -27.06 5.37
C GLN A 273 4.29 -28.25 5.11
N CYS A 274 4.82 -29.31 4.53
CA CYS A 274 4.10 -30.58 4.53
C CYS A 274 3.85 -30.94 5.98
N SER A 275 2.60 -30.80 6.43
CA SER A 275 2.16 -31.43 7.66
C SER A 275 2.42 -32.94 7.47
N GLY A 276 3.52 -33.43 8.06
CA GLY A 276 3.82 -34.84 8.07
C GLY A 276 2.61 -35.59 8.62
N PRO A 277 2.42 -36.84 8.19
CA PRO A 277 1.30 -37.64 8.70
C PRO A 277 1.41 -37.73 10.22
N ALA A 278 0.30 -37.37 10.89
CA ALA A 278 0.12 -37.52 12.32
C ALA A 278 0.08 -39.00 12.72
#